data_deed598622638492c6bd7073bd31eaaf
#
_entry.id   deed598622638492c6bd7073bd31eaaf
#
_cell.length_a   1.000
_cell.length_b   1.000
_cell.length_c   1.000
_cell.angle_alpha   90.00
_cell.angle_beta   90.00
_cell.angle_gamma   90.00
#
_symmetry.space_group_name_H-M   'P 1'
#
loop_
_entity.id
_entity.type
_entity.pdbx_description
1 polymer ?
#
loop_
_entity_poly.entity_id
_entity_poly.type
_entity_poly.pdbx_seq_one_letter_code
_entity_poly.pdbx_strand_id
1 'polypeptide(L)'
;MENAWLIPLFPFVSFIVLLVVGKQLKERSAYVGMLLTLLSLVFALGTLYERWTEPTYKQAYTWLTIGDVHLTVGFEVNALNALMLVVVSLVSFLVHTYAKGYMHGDERFPVFYAYLGLFTFAMLGLVVSPNLLQTYIFGNLSVSVRFYSLDFIFTKKKRKLRRKSVYYDAHRGRWLIDRHDFIVP
;
A
#
# COMPACT_ATOMS: atom_id res chain seq x y z
N MET A 1 1.31 -24.48 13.58
CA MET A 1 1.79 -23.20 13.13
C MET A 1 0.73 -22.15 13.13
N GLU A 2 0.62 -21.58 14.29
CA GLU A 2 -0.40 -20.57 14.61
C GLU A 2 -0.03 -19.16 14.10
N ASN A 3 1.14 -19.00 13.46
CA ASN A 3 1.72 -17.69 13.19
C ASN A 3 1.55 -17.16 11.75
N ALA A 4 0.82 -17.88 10.88
CA ALA A 4 0.62 -17.42 9.49
C ALA A 4 -0.15 -16.10 9.40
N TRP A 5 -0.97 -15.77 10.41
CA TRP A 5 -1.67 -14.49 10.53
C TRP A 5 -0.73 -13.29 10.76
N LEU A 6 0.51 -13.54 11.23
CA LEU A 6 1.52 -12.49 11.40
C LEU A 6 1.99 -11.92 10.05
N ILE A 7 1.96 -12.73 8.99
CA ILE A 7 2.46 -12.31 7.67
C ILE A 7 1.72 -11.05 7.16
N PRO A 8 0.38 -11.00 7.10
CA PRO A 8 -0.33 -9.78 6.75
C PRO A 8 -0.27 -8.70 7.85
N LEU A 9 -0.07 -9.09 9.11
CA LEU A 9 -0.03 -8.14 10.22
C LEU A 9 1.16 -7.17 10.12
N PHE A 10 2.34 -7.62 9.67
CA PHE A 10 3.52 -6.73 9.56
C PHE A 10 3.30 -5.52 8.64
N PRO A 11 2.78 -5.66 7.41
CA PRO A 11 2.45 -4.51 6.58
C PRO A 11 1.34 -3.64 7.17
N PHE A 12 0.39 -4.21 7.89
CA PHE A 12 -0.65 -3.44 8.59
C PHE A 12 -0.06 -2.58 9.72
N VAL A 13 0.84 -3.13 10.52
CA VAL A 13 1.58 -2.36 11.53
C VAL A 13 2.41 -1.25 10.87
N SER A 14 3.05 -1.55 9.73
CA SER A 14 3.75 -0.53 8.94
C SER A 14 2.83 0.63 8.57
N PHE A 15 1.63 0.33 8.09
CA PHE A 15 0.61 1.34 7.75
C PHE A 15 0.28 2.23 8.95
N ILE A 16 -0.05 1.64 10.11
CA ILE A 16 -0.42 2.39 11.33
C ILE A 16 0.75 3.26 11.80
N VAL A 17 1.95 2.69 11.93
CA VAL A 17 3.14 3.41 12.39
C VAL A 17 3.45 4.58 11.46
N LEU A 18 3.38 4.39 10.14
CA LEU A 18 3.67 5.44 9.17
C LEU A 18 2.58 6.51 9.12
N LEU A 19 1.31 6.18 9.41
CA LEU A 19 0.26 7.19 9.55
C LEU A 19 0.48 8.10 10.75
N VAL A 20 0.85 7.54 11.91
CA VAL A 20 0.99 8.28 13.16
C VAL A 20 2.32 9.03 13.24
N VAL A 21 3.42 8.35 12.95
CA VAL A 21 4.79 8.87 13.16
C VAL A 21 5.46 9.31 11.85
N GLY A 22 4.88 8.98 10.71
CA GLY A 22 5.49 9.21 9.40
C GLY A 22 5.85 10.67 9.10
N LYS A 23 5.04 11.62 9.58
CA LYS A 23 5.34 13.05 9.42
C LYS A 23 6.64 13.47 10.11
N GLN A 24 7.01 12.82 11.20
CA GLN A 24 8.25 13.08 11.96
C GLN A 24 9.44 12.37 11.32
N LEU A 25 9.24 11.17 10.79
CA LEU A 25 10.30 10.35 10.20
C LEU A 25 10.73 10.86 8.80
N LYS A 26 9.87 11.58 8.07
CA LYS A 26 10.16 12.05 6.70
C LYS A 26 10.69 10.90 5.82
N GLU A 27 11.91 11.02 5.29
CA GLU A 27 12.53 10.00 4.42
C GLU A 27 12.88 8.69 5.15
N ARG A 28 13.05 8.70 6.48
CA ARG A 28 13.31 7.50 7.27
C ARG A 28 12.12 6.55 7.32
N SER A 29 10.92 7.03 6.99
CA SER A 29 9.71 6.21 6.88
C SER A 29 9.86 5.04 5.87
N ALA A 30 10.69 5.22 4.82
CA ALA A 30 11.00 4.16 3.88
C ALA A 30 11.66 2.94 4.53
N TYR A 31 12.60 3.17 5.44
CA TYR A 31 13.30 2.06 6.10
C TYR A 31 12.35 1.25 6.99
N VAL A 32 11.41 1.89 7.66
CA VAL A 32 10.38 1.21 8.46
C VAL A 32 9.51 0.34 7.57
N GLY A 33 9.02 0.89 6.44
CA GLY A 33 8.22 0.14 5.48
C GLY A 33 8.97 -1.05 4.88
N MET A 34 10.21 -0.85 4.43
CA MET A 34 11.06 -1.91 3.88
C MET A 34 11.38 -3.00 4.91
N LEU A 35 11.70 -2.63 6.15
CA LEU A 35 12.02 -3.60 7.21
C LEU A 35 10.82 -4.48 7.53
N LEU A 36 9.63 -3.89 7.70
CA LEU A 36 8.43 -4.65 8.02
C LEU A 36 7.95 -5.55 6.86
N THR A 37 8.11 -5.10 5.61
CA THR A 37 7.81 -5.96 4.45
C THR A 37 8.86 -7.05 4.25
N LEU A 38 10.14 -6.79 4.56
CA LEU A 38 11.18 -7.83 4.60
C LEU A 38 10.86 -8.89 5.66
N LEU A 39 10.43 -8.46 6.85
CA LEU A 39 10.02 -9.40 7.90
C LEU A 39 8.85 -10.28 7.43
N SER A 40 7.83 -9.68 6.80
CA SER A 40 6.72 -10.41 6.19
C SER A 40 7.20 -11.45 5.17
N LEU A 41 8.18 -11.10 4.32
CA LEU A 41 8.78 -12.02 3.35
C LEU A 41 9.50 -13.19 4.03
N VAL A 42 10.29 -12.94 5.08
CA VAL A 42 10.99 -14.00 5.82
C VAL A 42 10.00 -14.97 6.45
N PHE A 43 8.92 -14.47 7.06
CA PHE A 43 7.85 -15.33 7.61
C PHE A 43 7.10 -16.10 6.52
N ALA A 44 6.86 -15.50 5.35
CA ALA A 44 6.24 -16.16 4.22
C ALA A 44 7.10 -17.32 3.69
N LEU A 45 8.43 -17.13 3.61
CA LEU A 45 9.37 -18.20 3.23
C LEU A 45 9.39 -19.34 4.27
N GLY A 46 9.37 -19.00 5.56
CA GLY A 46 9.25 -19.98 6.63
C GLY A 46 7.96 -20.82 6.50
N THR A 47 6.83 -20.16 6.25
CA THR A 47 5.53 -20.80 6.05
C THR A 47 5.53 -21.71 4.81
N LEU A 48 6.18 -21.29 3.71
CA LEU A 48 6.31 -22.13 2.51
C LEU A 48 7.11 -23.39 2.81
N TYR A 49 8.25 -23.25 3.50
CA TYR A 49 9.09 -24.41 3.87
C TYR A 49 8.33 -25.43 4.71
N GLU A 50 7.54 -24.99 5.66
CA GLU A 50 6.73 -25.86 6.53
C GLU A 50 5.56 -26.52 5.80
N ARG A 51 4.89 -25.75 4.90
CA ARG A 51 3.76 -26.26 4.11
C ARG A 51 4.17 -27.25 3.01
N TRP A 52 5.44 -27.35 2.72
CA TRP A 52 5.94 -28.35 1.78
C TRP A 52 5.78 -29.79 2.31
N THR A 53 5.84 -29.96 3.63
CA THR A 53 5.83 -31.26 4.30
C THR A 53 4.54 -31.55 5.08
N GLU A 54 3.73 -30.53 5.41
CA GLU A 54 2.56 -30.68 6.27
C GLU A 54 1.22 -30.40 5.54
N PRO A 55 0.09 -31.02 6.02
CA PRO A 55 -1.23 -30.81 5.44
C PRO A 55 -1.74 -29.37 5.62
N THR A 56 -2.79 -29.04 4.86
CA THR A 56 -3.45 -27.72 4.87
C THR A 56 -3.88 -27.30 6.29
N TYR A 57 -3.52 -26.09 6.67
CA TYR A 57 -3.97 -25.48 7.93
C TYR A 57 -5.18 -24.59 7.67
N LYS A 58 -6.29 -24.88 8.36
CA LYS A 58 -7.52 -24.07 8.31
C LYS A 58 -7.89 -23.68 9.73
N GLN A 59 -8.05 -22.38 9.95
CA GLN A 59 -8.60 -21.84 11.17
C GLN A 59 -9.74 -20.88 10.81
N ALA A 60 -10.96 -21.24 11.13
CA ALA A 60 -12.14 -20.45 10.83
C ALA A 60 -12.92 -20.18 12.12
N TYR A 61 -13.22 -18.92 12.36
CA TYR A 61 -14.06 -18.47 13.44
C TYR A 61 -15.41 -18.02 12.88
N THR A 62 -16.51 -18.50 13.46
CA THR A 62 -17.85 -18.04 13.09
C THR A 62 -18.07 -16.64 13.63
N TRP A 63 -18.20 -15.67 12.73
CA TRP A 63 -18.42 -14.26 13.09
C TRP A 63 -19.89 -13.91 13.19
N LEU A 64 -20.71 -14.39 12.25
CA LEU A 64 -22.12 -14.09 12.19
C LEU A 64 -22.91 -15.31 11.70
N THR A 65 -24.04 -15.60 12.31
CA THR A 65 -24.98 -16.64 11.89
C THR A 65 -26.31 -15.97 11.51
N ILE A 66 -26.73 -16.15 10.26
CA ILE A 66 -28.02 -15.65 9.76
C ILE A 66 -28.83 -16.85 9.28
N GLY A 67 -29.74 -17.33 10.14
CA GLY A 67 -30.47 -18.57 9.89
C GLY A 67 -29.51 -19.76 9.80
N ASP A 68 -29.55 -20.50 8.70
CA ASP A 68 -28.67 -21.66 8.43
C ASP A 68 -27.31 -21.30 7.82
N VAL A 69 -27.06 -20.00 7.54
CA VAL A 69 -25.82 -19.54 6.94
C VAL A 69 -24.83 -19.07 8.00
N HIS A 70 -23.70 -19.77 8.11
CA HIS A 70 -22.61 -19.40 9.01
C HIS A 70 -21.54 -18.61 8.26
N LEU A 71 -21.43 -17.32 8.54
CA LEU A 71 -20.34 -16.49 8.02
C LEU A 71 -19.11 -16.69 8.90
N THR A 72 -18.07 -17.26 8.31
CA THR A 72 -16.80 -17.52 9.01
C THR A 72 -15.74 -16.56 8.55
N VAL A 73 -14.90 -16.10 9.47
CA VAL A 73 -13.68 -15.31 9.20
C VAL A 73 -12.50 -16.14 9.66
N GLY A 74 -11.47 -16.28 8.85
CA GLY A 74 -10.36 -17.13 9.22
C GLY A 74 -9.19 -17.06 8.26
N PHE A 75 -8.32 -18.04 8.39
CA PHE A 75 -7.10 -18.19 7.58
C PHE A 75 -7.04 -19.62 7.03
N GLU A 76 -6.81 -19.71 5.73
CA GLU A 76 -6.52 -20.97 5.08
C GLU A 76 -5.14 -20.88 4.41
N VAL A 77 -4.22 -21.75 4.83
CA VAL A 77 -2.88 -21.81 4.26
C VAL A 77 -2.63 -23.24 3.77
N ASN A 78 -2.74 -23.42 2.47
CA ASN A 78 -2.30 -24.61 1.76
C ASN A 78 -0.96 -24.33 1.04
N ALA A 79 -0.37 -25.29 0.37
CA ALA A 79 0.89 -25.14 -0.34
C ALA A 79 0.83 -24.06 -1.44
N LEU A 80 -0.30 -23.94 -2.15
CA LEU A 80 -0.53 -22.94 -3.17
C LEU A 80 -0.61 -21.52 -2.56
N ASN A 81 -1.37 -21.38 -1.48
CA ASN A 81 -1.50 -20.09 -0.78
C ASN A 81 -0.15 -19.66 -0.18
N ALA A 82 0.64 -20.60 0.36
CA ALA A 82 1.97 -20.32 0.89
C ALA A 82 2.92 -19.81 -0.23
N LEU A 83 2.89 -20.44 -1.40
CA LEU A 83 3.64 -19.95 -2.56
C LEU A 83 3.21 -18.52 -2.96
N MET A 84 1.90 -18.27 -3.02
CA MET A 84 1.36 -16.93 -3.34
C MET A 84 1.72 -15.89 -2.29
N LEU A 85 1.76 -16.26 -1.00
CA LEU A 85 2.22 -15.36 0.08
C LEU A 85 3.67 -14.92 -0.16
N VAL A 86 4.56 -15.84 -0.57
CA VAL A 86 5.95 -15.50 -0.88
C VAL A 86 6.03 -14.57 -2.09
N VAL A 87 5.30 -14.86 -3.17
CA VAL A 87 5.32 -14.02 -4.38
C VAL A 87 4.84 -12.61 -4.06
N VAL A 88 3.71 -12.47 -3.37
CA VAL A 88 3.15 -11.15 -3.00
C VAL A 88 4.08 -10.39 -2.06
N SER A 89 4.66 -11.05 -1.06
CA SER A 89 5.61 -10.42 -0.12
C SER A 89 6.90 -9.97 -0.83
N LEU A 90 7.42 -10.79 -1.75
CA LEU A 90 8.60 -10.45 -2.55
C LEU A 90 8.36 -9.23 -3.42
N VAL A 91 7.27 -9.24 -4.20
CA VAL A 91 6.89 -8.10 -5.06
C VAL A 91 6.69 -6.85 -4.22
N SER A 92 6.01 -6.97 -3.07
CA SER A 92 5.80 -5.84 -2.17
C SER A 92 7.11 -5.26 -1.65
N PHE A 93 8.06 -6.09 -1.23
CA PHE A 93 9.37 -5.65 -0.79
C PHE A 93 10.14 -4.93 -1.91
N LEU A 94 10.12 -5.45 -3.13
CA LEU A 94 10.75 -4.80 -4.29
C LEU A 94 10.11 -3.45 -4.60
N VAL A 95 8.78 -3.36 -4.55
CA VAL A 95 8.05 -2.10 -4.77
C VAL A 95 8.38 -1.07 -3.69
N HIS A 96 8.45 -1.46 -2.40
CA HIS A 96 8.89 -0.56 -1.32
C HIS A 96 10.32 -0.06 -1.55
N THR A 97 11.23 -0.94 -1.98
CA THR A 97 12.61 -0.56 -2.27
C THR A 97 12.69 0.42 -3.44
N TYR A 98 11.97 0.15 -4.53
CA TYR A 98 11.89 1.04 -5.69
C TYR A 98 11.26 2.40 -5.36
N ALA A 99 10.19 2.39 -4.58
CA ALA A 99 9.44 3.60 -4.21
C ALA A 99 10.31 4.61 -3.44
N LYS A 100 11.34 4.18 -2.72
CA LYS A 100 12.29 5.06 -2.03
C LYS A 100 13.04 5.96 -3.01
N GLY A 101 13.51 5.42 -4.13
CA GLY A 101 14.17 6.23 -5.17
C GLY A 101 13.19 7.13 -5.93
N TYR A 102 12.00 6.60 -6.24
CA TYR A 102 10.99 7.29 -7.03
C TYR A 102 10.39 8.52 -6.33
N MET A 103 10.15 8.45 -5.02
CA MET A 103 9.50 9.49 -4.23
C MET A 103 10.47 10.36 -3.42
N HIS A 104 11.77 10.29 -3.71
CA HIS A 104 12.79 11.08 -3.01
C HIS A 104 12.50 12.58 -3.11
N GLY A 105 12.59 13.29 -1.97
CA GLY A 105 12.34 14.74 -1.88
C GLY A 105 10.88 15.17 -1.90
N ASP A 106 9.92 14.25 -1.74
CA ASP A 106 8.50 14.60 -1.63
C ASP A 106 8.07 14.76 -0.17
N GLU A 107 7.45 15.90 0.18
CA GLU A 107 6.93 16.17 1.54
C GLU A 107 5.90 15.12 2.03
N ARG A 108 5.23 14.45 1.09
CA ARG A 108 4.17 13.48 1.37
C ARG A 108 4.65 12.02 1.28
N PHE A 109 5.94 11.84 1.18
CA PHE A 109 6.58 10.54 1.13
C PHE A 109 6.05 9.52 2.18
N PRO A 110 5.87 9.88 3.47
CA PRO A 110 5.41 8.93 4.48
C PRO A 110 3.98 8.43 4.24
N VAL A 111 3.10 9.31 3.75
CA VAL A 111 1.70 8.96 3.48
C VAL A 111 1.59 7.97 2.32
N PHE A 112 2.40 8.15 1.28
CA PHE A 112 2.48 7.20 0.17
C PHE A 112 2.93 5.82 0.64
N TYR A 113 3.97 5.76 1.49
CA TYR A 113 4.44 4.51 2.08
C TYR A 113 3.41 3.84 2.98
N ALA A 114 2.63 4.61 3.72
CA ALA A 114 1.52 4.08 4.51
C ALA A 114 0.49 3.38 3.60
N TYR A 115 0.05 4.03 2.52
CA TYR A 115 -0.87 3.39 1.57
C TYR A 115 -0.28 2.15 0.90
N LEU A 116 1.03 2.16 0.61
CA LEU A 116 1.71 1.00 0.05
C LEU A 116 1.69 -0.20 1.02
N GLY A 117 1.92 0.06 2.32
CA GLY A 117 1.79 -0.94 3.38
C GLY A 117 0.36 -1.49 3.50
N LEU A 118 -0.66 -0.62 3.46
CA LEU A 118 -2.06 -1.04 3.51
C LEU A 118 -2.46 -1.86 2.27
N PHE A 119 -1.96 -1.50 1.10
CA PHE A 119 -2.14 -2.30 -0.12
C PHE A 119 -1.56 -3.70 0.02
N THR A 120 -0.34 -3.81 0.53
CA THR A 120 0.31 -5.10 0.80
C THR A 120 -0.50 -5.93 1.79
N PHE A 121 -0.98 -5.34 2.87
CA PHE A 121 -1.87 -5.99 3.83
C PHE A 121 -3.12 -6.57 3.15
N ALA A 122 -3.80 -5.76 2.32
CA ALA A 122 -5.01 -6.18 1.62
C ALA A 122 -4.74 -7.37 0.66
N MET A 123 -3.62 -7.33 -0.06
CA MET A 123 -3.23 -8.42 -0.98
C MET A 123 -2.88 -9.71 -0.24
N LEU A 124 -2.13 -9.63 0.86
CA LEU A 124 -1.81 -10.79 1.69
C LEU A 124 -3.07 -11.36 2.37
N GLY A 125 -3.96 -10.48 2.85
CA GLY A 125 -5.25 -10.88 3.43
C GLY A 125 -6.15 -11.59 2.42
N LEU A 126 -6.13 -11.16 1.15
CA LEU A 126 -6.85 -11.82 0.06
C LEU A 126 -6.35 -13.26 -0.17
N VAL A 127 -5.02 -13.44 -0.19
CA VAL A 127 -4.40 -14.77 -0.42
C VAL A 127 -4.74 -15.77 0.70
N VAL A 128 -4.85 -15.30 1.94
CA VAL A 128 -5.11 -16.16 3.12
C VAL A 128 -6.60 -16.36 3.37
N SER A 129 -7.49 -15.70 2.63
CA SER A 129 -8.94 -15.76 2.83
C SER A 129 -9.51 -17.16 2.54
N PRO A 130 -10.21 -17.78 3.51
CA PRO A 130 -10.85 -19.09 3.32
C PRO A 130 -12.21 -19.00 2.62
N ASN A 131 -12.84 -17.80 2.59
CA ASN A 131 -14.19 -17.59 2.12
C ASN A 131 -14.27 -16.50 1.05
N LEU A 132 -15.22 -16.65 0.13
CA LEU A 132 -15.51 -15.71 -0.94
C LEU A 132 -15.85 -14.30 -0.39
N LEU A 133 -16.58 -14.22 0.72
CA LEU A 133 -16.93 -12.94 1.37
C LEU A 133 -15.67 -12.19 1.82
N GLN A 134 -14.78 -12.87 2.51
CA GLN A 134 -13.53 -12.28 2.99
C GLN A 134 -12.63 -11.88 1.82
N THR A 135 -12.52 -12.71 0.79
CA THR A 135 -11.83 -12.38 -0.47
C THR A 135 -12.40 -11.12 -1.12
N TYR A 136 -13.73 -10.99 -1.15
CA TYR A 136 -14.38 -9.80 -1.69
C TYR A 136 -14.07 -8.53 -0.89
N ILE A 137 -14.08 -8.60 0.44
CA ILE A 137 -13.75 -7.47 1.31
C ILE A 137 -12.30 -7.01 1.08
N PHE A 138 -11.33 -7.93 1.11
CA PHE A 138 -9.92 -7.59 0.90
C PHE A 138 -9.64 -7.14 -0.54
N GLY A 139 -10.33 -7.71 -1.52
CA GLY A 139 -10.25 -7.29 -2.92
C GLY A 139 -10.70 -5.85 -3.11
N ASN A 140 -11.86 -5.47 -2.57
CA ASN A 140 -12.34 -4.08 -2.61
C ASN A 140 -11.43 -3.13 -1.85
N LEU A 141 -10.90 -3.55 -0.71
CA LEU A 141 -9.92 -2.76 0.05
C LEU A 141 -8.67 -2.49 -0.79
N SER A 142 -8.12 -3.51 -1.43
CA SER A 142 -6.94 -3.39 -2.31
C SER A 142 -7.16 -2.40 -3.45
N VAL A 143 -8.31 -2.49 -4.14
CA VAL A 143 -8.66 -1.56 -5.23
C VAL A 143 -8.83 -0.14 -4.71
N SER A 144 -9.50 0.06 -3.59
CA SER A 144 -9.74 1.38 -2.99
C SER A 144 -8.42 2.04 -2.60
N VAL A 145 -7.53 1.32 -1.93
CA VAL A 145 -6.21 1.84 -1.52
C VAL A 145 -5.37 2.23 -2.73
N ARG A 146 -5.38 1.41 -3.79
CA ARG A 146 -4.71 1.72 -5.05
C ARG A 146 -5.25 3.00 -5.68
N PHE A 147 -6.57 3.17 -5.68
CA PHE A 147 -7.21 4.37 -6.23
C PHE A 147 -6.79 5.63 -5.45
N TYR A 148 -6.84 5.60 -4.12
CA TYR A 148 -6.40 6.71 -3.28
C TYR A 148 -4.90 7.04 -3.46
N SER A 149 -4.06 6.02 -3.58
CA SER A 149 -2.62 6.19 -3.84
C SER A 149 -2.36 6.89 -5.18
N LEU A 150 -3.09 6.51 -6.23
CA LEU A 150 -2.98 7.14 -7.56
C LEU A 150 -3.52 8.56 -7.57
N ASP A 151 -4.71 8.82 -7.01
CA ASP A 151 -5.28 10.16 -6.93
C ASP A 151 -4.33 11.13 -6.22
N PHE A 152 -3.71 10.66 -5.17
CA PHE A 152 -2.70 11.41 -4.43
C PHE A 152 -1.51 11.86 -5.31
N ILE A 153 -1.02 11.00 -6.20
CA ILE A 153 0.06 11.30 -7.15
C ILE A 153 -0.43 12.28 -8.24
N PHE A 154 -1.61 12.02 -8.82
CA PHE A 154 -2.16 12.83 -9.90
C PHE A 154 -2.56 14.25 -9.45
N THR A 155 -3.09 14.39 -8.26
CA THR A 155 -3.44 15.70 -7.69
C THR A 155 -2.20 16.60 -7.54
N LYS A 156 -1.04 16.01 -7.25
CA LYS A 156 0.23 16.75 -7.21
C LYS A 156 0.67 17.22 -8.60
N LYS A 157 0.58 16.34 -9.60
CA LYS A 157 0.93 16.66 -11.00
C LYS A 157 0.05 17.80 -11.53
N LYS A 158 -1.26 17.75 -11.29
CA LYS A 158 -2.21 18.81 -11.64
C LYS A 158 -1.88 20.14 -10.94
N ARG A 159 -1.56 20.13 -9.64
CA ARG A 159 -1.16 21.36 -8.91
C ARG A 159 0.15 21.94 -9.44
N LYS A 160 1.13 21.12 -9.77
CA LYS A 160 2.41 21.58 -10.35
C LYS A 160 2.22 22.20 -11.74
N LEU A 161 1.35 21.60 -12.57
CA LEU A 161 0.98 22.14 -13.88
C LEU A 161 0.21 23.46 -13.74
N ARG A 162 -0.76 23.53 -12.82
CA ARG A 162 -1.53 24.76 -12.54
C ARG A 162 -0.64 25.89 -12.03
N ARG A 163 0.34 25.60 -11.14
CA ARG A 163 1.32 26.61 -10.70
C ARG A 163 2.19 27.11 -11.86
N LYS A 164 2.62 26.20 -12.76
CA LYS A 164 3.38 26.59 -13.94
C LYS A 164 2.55 27.46 -14.89
N SER A 165 1.28 27.09 -15.17
CA SER A 165 0.42 27.89 -16.04
C SER A 165 0.20 29.29 -15.47
N VAL A 166 -0.11 29.40 -14.17
CA VAL A 166 -0.27 30.72 -13.50
C VAL A 166 1.03 31.52 -13.56
N TYR A 167 2.18 30.90 -13.40
CA TYR A 167 3.47 31.59 -13.53
C TYR A 167 3.72 32.08 -14.96
N TYR A 168 3.42 31.28 -15.98
CA TYR A 168 3.55 31.70 -17.40
C TYR A 168 2.55 32.80 -17.76
N ASP A 169 1.33 32.71 -17.25
CA ASP A 169 0.31 33.73 -17.49
C ASP A 169 0.68 35.07 -16.80
N ALA A 170 1.22 35.03 -15.59
CA ALA A 170 1.73 36.20 -14.89
C ALA A 170 2.93 36.83 -15.62
N HIS A 171 3.83 36.01 -16.20
CA HIS A 171 4.94 36.54 -17.01
C HIS A 171 4.47 37.10 -18.36
N ARG A 172 3.50 36.49 -19.02
CA ARG A 172 2.89 37.02 -20.24
C ARG A 172 2.17 38.36 -19.97
N GLY A 173 1.42 38.45 -18.87
CA GLY A 173 0.75 39.70 -18.46
C GLY A 173 1.74 40.82 -18.22
N ARG A 174 2.87 40.56 -17.60
CA ARG A 174 3.94 41.55 -17.41
C ARG A 174 4.56 42.04 -18.74
N TRP A 175 4.75 41.11 -19.67
CA TRP A 175 5.26 41.43 -21.03
C TRP A 175 4.30 42.30 -21.83
N LEU A 176 3.00 42.14 -21.63
CA LEU A 176 1.99 42.96 -22.28
C LEU A 176 1.93 44.38 -21.65
N ILE A 177 2.15 44.50 -20.35
CA ILE A 177 2.20 45.80 -19.64
C ILE A 177 3.45 46.57 -20.06
N ASP A 178 4.62 45.93 -20.08
CA ASP A 178 5.88 46.55 -20.53
C ASP A 178 5.82 46.99 -22.01
N ARG A 179 5.00 46.35 -22.83
CA ARG A 179 4.84 46.73 -24.24
C ARG A 179 3.87 47.89 -24.42
N HIS A 180 2.94 48.10 -23.48
CA HIS A 180 2.01 49.25 -23.52
C HIS A 180 2.69 50.56 -23.13
N ASP A 181 3.70 50.52 -22.27
CA ASP A 181 4.44 51.71 -21.85
C ASP A 181 5.38 52.24 -22.97
N PHE A 182 5.58 51.49 -24.04
CA PHE A 182 6.37 51.92 -25.21
C PHE A 182 5.55 52.55 -26.34
N ILE A 183 4.23 52.69 -26.23
CA ILE A 183 3.32 53.18 -27.30
C ILE A 183 2.58 54.46 -26.89
N VAL A 184 2.99 55.17 -25.86
CA VAL A 184 2.43 56.51 -25.58
C VAL A 184 3.51 57.53 -25.88
N PRO A 185 3.30 58.41 -26.88
CA PRO A 185 4.22 59.52 -27.23
C PRO A 185 4.20 60.65 -26.19
#